data_dabdfeb68e89b78152f562aacce518f3
#
_entry.id   dabdfeb68e89b78152f562aacce518f3
#
_cell.length_a   1.000
_cell.length_b   1.000
_cell.length_c   1.000
_cell.angle_alpha   90.00
_cell.angle_beta   90.00
_cell.angle_gamma   90.00
#
_symmetry.space_group_name_H-M   'P 1'
#
loop_
_entity.id
_entity.type
_entity.pdbx_description
1 polymer ?
#
loop_
_entity_poly.entity_id
_entity_poly.type
_entity_poly.pdbx_seq_one_letter_code
_entity_poly.pdbx_strand_id
1 'polypeptide(L)'
;MIYAQHFSQEEFRDWADDMSPRLITMLDVLRFRLGSPIAVSGSKNALGRNLGPGDLSEHNFDEWGEVLAVDCFISGIYSRQQAEGVAHEATAIGFTGIGVYSDTRNNQGQGQVMFHLGVRPNESMGSPATWARVNGEYTSLMAAVQSLKAG
;
A
#
# COMPACT_ATOMS: atom_id res chain seq x y z
N MET A 1 1.92 5.96 23.78
CA MET A 1 2.11 4.90 22.77
C MET A 1 3.24 5.32 21.84
N ILE A 2 4.25 4.48 21.69
CA ILE A 2 5.24 4.66 20.61
C ILE A 2 4.53 4.17 19.36
N TYR A 3 4.23 5.09 18.47
CA TYR A 3 3.45 4.77 17.30
C TYR A 3 4.31 4.11 16.23
N ALA A 4 5.30 4.81 15.74
CA ALA A 4 6.26 4.29 14.76
C ALA A 4 7.48 5.23 14.74
N GLN A 5 8.59 4.75 14.20
CA GLN A 5 9.78 5.59 14.08
C GLN A 5 9.67 6.61 12.95
N HIS A 6 9.01 6.23 11.85
CA HIS A 6 8.95 7.02 10.62
C HIS A 6 7.56 7.55 10.28
N PHE A 7 6.55 7.25 11.11
CA PHE A 7 5.17 7.69 10.90
C PHE A 7 4.62 8.34 12.16
N SER A 8 3.89 9.42 11.97
CA SER A 8 3.12 10.06 13.04
C SER A 8 1.64 9.62 12.98
N GLN A 9 0.93 9.79 14.08
CA GLN A 9 -0.52 9.50 14.13
C GLN A 9 -1.31 10.35 13.13
N GLU A 10 -0.92 11.59 12.93
CA GLU A 10 -1.60 12.54 12.06
C GLU A 10 -1.62 12.07 10.59
N GLU A 11 -0.62 11.31 10.18
CA GLU A 11 -0.58 10.77 8.81
C GLU A 11 -1.70 9.77 8.55
N PHE A 12 -2.21 9.12 9.60
CA PHE A 12 -3.32 8.17 9.51
C PHE A 12 -4.69 8.80 9.83
N ARG A 13 -4.73 10.12 10.04
CA ARG A 13 -5.96 10.91 10.18
C ARG A 13 -6.89 10.31 11.25
N ASP A 14 -8.19 10.30 10.98
CA ASP A 14 -9.21 9.77 11.89
C ASP A 14 -9.12 8.27 12.11
N TRP A 15 -8.31 7.55 11.31
CA TRP A 15 -8.12 6.11 11.41
C TRP A 15 -6.92 5.71 12.27
N ALA A 16 -6.19 6.66 12.84
CA ALA A 16 -4.92 6.39 13.54
C ALA A 16 -5.06 5.32 14.65
N ASP A 17 -6.15 5.36 15.40
CA ASP A 17 -6.40 4.39 16.49
C ASP A 17 -6.92 3.03 16.00
N ASP A 18 -7.41 2.98 14.77
CA ASP A 18 -8.00 1.79 14.15
C ASP A 18 -7.05 1.10 13.17
N MET A 19 -5.87 1.66 12.93
CA MET A 19 -4.87 1.03 12.07
C MET A 19 -4.29 -0.23 12.72
N SER A 20 -4.16 -1.29 11.94
CA SER A 20 -3.48 -2.51 12.40
C SER A 20 -2.07 -2.19 12.88
N PRO A 21 -1.70 -2.51 14.13
CA PRO A 21 -0.34 -2.32 14.62
C PRO A 21 0.71 -3.08 13.78
N ARG A 22 0.34 -4.24 13.27
CA ARG A 22 1.18 -5.03 12.36
C ARG A 22 1.45 -4.28 11.07
N LEU A 23 0.43 -3.68 10.46
CA LEU A 23 0.58 -2.89 9.25
C LEU A 23 1.55 -1.73 9.46
N ILE A 24 1.37 -0.97 10.53
CA ILE A 24 2.22 0.18 10.85
C ILE A 24 3.68 -0.25 11.05
N THR A 25 3.90 -1.34 11.79
CA THR A 25 5.24 -1.88 12.00
C THR A 25 5.90 -2.27 10.68
N MET A 26 5.15 -2.93 9.80
CA MET A 26 5.68 -3.37 8.51
C MET A 26 5.95 -2.18 7.56
N LEU A 27 5.12 -1.15 7.59
CA LEU A 27 5.37 0.10 6.86
C LEU A 27 6.65 0.78 7.34
N ASP A 28 6.86 0.79 8.64
CA ASP A 28 8.06 1.38 9.25
C ASP A 28 9.33 0.64 8.81
N VAL A 29 9.29 -0.70 8.77
CA VAL A 29 10.37 -1.53 8.25
C VAL A 29 10.61 -1.27 6.76
N LEU A 30 9.55 -1.18 5.96
CA LEU A 30 9.65 -0.88 4.54
C LEU A 30 10.29 0.49 4.30
N ARG A 31 9.84 1.50 5.04
CA ARG A 31 10.41 2.85 5.01
C ARG A 31 11.90 2.84 5.29
N PHE A 32 12.31 2.11 6.31
CA PHE A 32 13.72 1.96 6.68
C PHE A 32 14.52 1.27 5.57
N ARG A 33 14.03 0.16 5.04
CA ARG A 33 14.73 -0.62 4.01
C ARG A 33 14.88 0.13 2.69
N LEU A 34 13.84 0.85 2.28
CA LEU A 34 13.90 1.63 1.04
C LEU A 34 14.74 2.90 1.17
N GLY A 35 14.93 3.40 2.38
CA GLY A 35 15.61 4.67 2.62
C GLY A 35 14.88 5.88 2.02
N SER A 36 13.57 5.73 1.69
CA SER A 36 12.79 6.76 1.01
C SER A 36 11.50 7.04 1.76
N PRO A 37 11.08 8.30 1.90
CA PRO A 37 9.82 8.64 2.54
C PRO A 37 8.62 7.95 1.88
N ILE A 38 7.70 7.49 2.72
CA ILE A 38 6.40 6.95 2.31
C ILE A 38 5.34 7.94 2.76
N ALA A 39 4.55 8.44 1.82
CA ALA A 39 3.44 9.36 2.09
C ALA A 39 2.10 8.67 1.86
N VAL A 40 1.23 8.70 2.85
CA VAL A 40 -0.15 8.24 2.69
C VAL A 40 -0.84 9.09 1.62
N SER A 41 -1.54 8.45 0.70
CA SER A 41 -2.31 9.17 -0.33
C SER A 41 -3.30 10.14 0.32
N GLY A 42 -3.43 11.33 -0.25
CA GLY A 42 -4.40 12.33 0.19
C GLY A 42 -5.86 11.97 -0.06
N SER A 43 -6.13 10.89 -0.80
CA SER A 43 -7.48 10.39 -1.02
C SER A 43 -8.16 10.02 0.30
N LYS A 44 -9.44 10.36 0.44
CA LYS A 44 -10.25 9.94 1.59
C LYS A 44 -10.38 8.42 1.73
N ASN A 45 -10.14 7.68 0.65
CA ASN A 45 -10.26 6.22 0.60
C ASN A 45 -8.93 5.48 0.81
N ALA A 46 -7.85 6.22 1.11
CA ALA A 46 -6.50 5.66 1.22
C ALA A 46 -6.25 4.85 2.49
N LEU A 47 -7.09 4.98 3.49
CA LEU A 47 -6.99 4.34 4.80
C LEU A 47 -8.23 3.48 5.07
N GLY A 48 -8.92 3.72 6.16
CA GLY A 48 -10.13 2.96 6.50
C GLY A 48 -11.35 3.32 5.64
N ARG A 49 -12.25 2.34 5.54
CA ARG A 49 -13.56 2.48 4.90
C ARG A 49 -14.59 1.70 5.71
N ASN A 50 -15.83 2.16 5.66
CA ASN A 50 -16.98 1.44 6.22
C ASN A 50 -17.82 0.94 5.03
N LEU A 51 -17.56 -0.29 4.61
CA LEU A 51 -18.17 -0.90 3.41
C LEU A 51 -19.22 -1.95 3.76
N GLY A 52 -19.47 -2.15 5.07
CA GLY A 52 -20.37 -3.19 5.57
C GLY A 52 -19.69 -4.56 5.68
N PRO A 53 -20.26 -5.47 6.51
CA PRO A 53 -19.72 -6.81 6.65
C PRO A 53 -19.84 -7.59 5.35
N GLY A 54 -18.86 -8.44 5.06
CA GLY A 54 -18.80 -9.27 3.87
C GLY A 54 -18.00 -8.67 2.71
N ASP A 55 -17.70 -7.38 2.72
CA ASP A 55 -16.73 -6.80 1.77
C ASP A 55 -15.33 -7.07 2.30
N LEU A 56 -14.54 -7.84 1.54
CA LEU A 56 -13.22 -8.33 1.96
C LEU A 56 -12.07 -7.35 1.64
N SER A 57 -12.35 -6.10 1.26
CA SER A 57 -11.32 -5.09 1.13
C SER A 57 -10.55 -4.95 2.44
N GLU A 58 -9.22 -4.91 2.35
CA GLU A 58 -8.35 -4.72 3.53
C GLU A 58 -8.51 -3.32 4.15
N HIS A 59 -9.13 -2.39 3.44
CA HIS A 59 -9.53 -1.09 3.98
C HIS A 59 -10.83 -1.16 4.82
N ASN A 60 -11.60 -2.25 4.73
CA ASN A 60 -12.93 -2.32 5.33
C ASN A 60 -12.88 -2.60 6.82
N PHE A 61 -13.01 -1.56 7.62
CA PHE A 61 -13.07 -1.67 9.08
C PHE A 61 -14.25 -2.51 9.57
N ASP A 62 -15.40 -2.44 8.89
CA ASP A 62 -16.59 -3.18 9.29
C ASP A 62 -16.39 -4.71 9.22
N GLU A 63 -15.53 -5.18 8.32
CA GLU A 63 -15.20 -6.59 8.20
C GLU A 63 -14.12 -7.04 9.17
N TRP A 64 -13.02 -6.26 9.26
CA TRP A 64 -11.81 -6.70 9.93
C TRP A 64 -11.68 -6.20 11.38
N GLY A 65 -12.44 -5.18 11.79
CA GLY A 65 -12.32 -4.54 13.10
C GLY A 65 -11.07 -3.70 13.27
N GLU A 66 -10.26 -3.61 12.22
CA GLU A 66 -9.10 -2.73 12.10
C GLU A 66 -8.83 -2.44 10.62
N VAL A 67 -8.05 -1.40 10.36
CA VAL A 67 -7.64 -1.04 8.99
C VAL A 67 -6.39 -1.82 8.64
N LEU A 68 -6.47 -2.68 7.63
CA LEU A 68 -5.41 -3.62 7.24
C LEU A 68 -4.60 -3.16 6.04
N ALA A 69 -4.89 -2.00 5.46
CA ALA A 69 -4.21 -1.52 4.27
C ALA A 69 -4.02 -0.01 4.25
N VAL A 70 -3.05 0.42 3.47
CA VAL A 70 -2.79 1.81 3.15
C VAL A 70 -2.50 1.97 1.67
N ASP A 71 -3.06 3.01 1.06
CA ASP A 71 -2.67 3.47 -0.26
C ASP A 71 -1.64 4.60 -0.10
N CYS A 72 -0.48 4.46 -0.72
CA CYS A 72 0.64 5.36 -0.46
C CYS A 72 1.50 5.61 -1.70
N PHE A 73 2.29 6.68 -1.62
CA PHE A 73 3.33 7.02 -2.59
C PHE A 73 4.69 6.95 -1.92
N ILE A 74 5.69 6.45 -2.64
CA ILE A 74 7.06 6.31 -2.16
C ILE A 74 7.94 7.27 -2.94
N SER A 75 8.65 8.13 -2.24
CA SER A 75 9.50 9.14 -2.85
C SER A 75 10.53 8.50 -3.79
N GLY A 76 10.65 9.04 -5.00
CA GLY A 76 11.60 8.57 -6.00
C GLY A 76 11.14 7.35 -6.81
N ILE A 77 9.96 6.80 -6.54
CA ILE A 77 9.43 5.63 -7.24
C ILE A 77 8.43 6.08 -8.32
N TYR A 78 8.88 6.07 -9.56
CA TYR A 78 8.10 6.50 -10.73
C TYR A 78 8.05 5.44 -11.83
N SER A 79 9.12 4.67 -12.00
CA SER A 79 9.21 3.67 -13.04
C SER A 79 8.68 2.33 -12.55
N ARG A 80 8.32 1.51 -13.49
CA ARG A 80 7.91 0.15 -13.27
C ARG A 80 8.99 -0.70 -12.61
N GLN A 81 10.23 -0.59 -13.07
CA GLN A 81 11.34 -1.34 -12.49
C GLN A 81 11.56 -0.99 -11.02
N GLN A 82 11.43 0.29 -10.68
CA GLN A 82 11.47 0.73 -9.29
C GLN A 82 10.29 0.16 -8.49
N ALA A 83 9.09 0.15 -9.07
CA ALA A 83 7.91 -0.42 -8.44
C ALA A 83 8.03 -1.92 -8.18
N GLU A 84 8.65 -2.66 -9.10
CA GLU A 84 8.99 -4.08 -8.89
C GLU A 84 9.92 -4.27 -7.69
N GLY A 85 10.91 -3.42 -7.55
CA GLY A 85 11.82 -3.44 -6.40
C GLY A 85 11.08 -3.23 -5.09
N VAL A 86 10.13 -2.29 -5.04
CA VAL A 86 9.27 -2.07 -3.87
C VAL A 86 8.41 -3.29 -3.57
N ALA A 87 7.77 -3.87 -4.57
CA ALA A 87 6.93 -5.06 -4.41
C ALA A 87 7.75 -6.26 -3.88
N HIS A 88 8.97 -6.41 -4.37
CA HIS A 88 9.89 -7.43 -3.88
C HIS A 88 10.24 -7.25 -2.39
N GLU A 89 10.60 -6.02 -1.99
CA GLU A 89 10.88 -5.71 -0.58
C GLU A 89 9.64 -5.89 0.29
N ALA A 90 8.48 -5.44 -0.15
CA ALA A 90 7.21 -5.61 0.56
C ALA A 90 6.88 -7.10 0.76
N THR A 91 7.08 -7.93 -0.25
CA THR A 91 6.92 -9.39 -0.15
C THR A 91 7.87 -9.98 0.89
N ALA A 92 9.12 -9.58 0.87
CA ALA A 92 10.14 -10.08 1.81
C ALA A 92 9.83 -9.69 3.27
N ILE A 93 9.23 -8.51 3.49
CA ILE A 93 8.81 -8.05 4.82
C ILE A 93 7.59 -8.83 5.31
N GLY A 94 6.73 -9.31 4.41
CA GLY A 94 5.57 -10.13 4.74
C GLY A 94 4.21 -9.48 4.47
N PHE A 95 4.15 -8.41 3.66
CA PHE A 95 2.87 -7.90 3.17
C PHE A 95 2.13 -8.99 2.41
N THR A 96 0.83 -9.10 2.62
CA THR A 96 0.00 -10.15 2.02
C THR A 96 -0.88 -9.64 0.88
N GLY A 97 -0.99 -8.34 0.71
CA GLY A 97 -1.66 -7.71 -0.41
C GLY A 97 -0.80 -6.57 -0.96
N ILE A 98 -0.44 -6.64 -2.25
CA ILE A 98 0.39 -5.64 -2.91
C ILE A 98 -0.26 -5.25 -4.23
N GLY A 99 -0.73 -4.01 -4.31
CA GLY A 99 -1.28 -3.41 -5.52
C GLY A 99 -0.38 -2.32 -6.07
N VAL A 100 -0.26 -2.25 -7.38
CA VAL A 100 0.51 -1.23 -8.09
C VAL A 100 -0.40 -0.51 -9.08
N TYR A 101 -0.52 0.80 -8.94
CA TYR A 101 -1.40 1.65 -9.74
C TYR A 101 -0.56 2.66 -10.50
N SER A 102 -0.54 2.55 -11.83
CA SER A 102 0.27 3.43 -12.67
C SER A 102 -0.49 4.65 -13.20
N ASP A 103 -1.80 4.71 -12.97
CA ASP A 103 -2.70 5.75 -13.48
C ASP A 103 -3.08 6.79 -12.41
N THR A 104 -2.26 6.95 -11.40
CA THR A 104 -2.51 7.79 -10.23
C THR A 104 -1.69 9.07 -10.23
N ARG A 105 -2.12 10.03 -9.42
CA ARG A 105 -1.39 11.27 -9.13
C ARG A 105 -1.06 11.34 -7.66
N ASN A 106 0.15 11.78 -7.35
CA ASN A 106 0.59 11.97 -5.96
C ASN A 106 -0.10 13.18 -5.30
N ASN A 107 0.24 13.44 -4.03
CA ASN A 107 -0.37 14.51 -3.26
C ASN A 107 -0.04 15.92 -3.80
N GLN A 108 0.94 16.06 -4.68
CA GLN A 108 1.31 17.29 -5.38
C GLN A 108 0.68 17.38 -6.78
N GLY A 109 -0.17 16.41 -7.15
CA GLY A 109 -0.85 16.39 -8.44
C GLY A 109 -0.01 15.86 -9.61
N GLN A 110 1.17 15.32 -9.35
CA GLN A 110 2.06 14.74 -10.35
C GLN A 110 1.75 13.26 -10.58
N GLY A 111 1.90 12.78 -11.82
CA GLY A 111 1.79 11.37 -12.13
C GLY A 111 2.84 10.57 -11.38
N GLN A 112 2.39 9.60 -10.60
CA GLN A 112 3.26 8.72 -9.83
C GLN A 112 2.57 7.41 -9.54
N VAL A 113 3.34 6.33 -9.52
CA VAL A 113 2.87 5.01 -9.12
C VAL A 113 2.41 5.05 -7.66
N MET A 114 1.18 4.59 -7.40
CA MET A 114 0.64 4.39 -6.07
C MET A 114 0.71 2.92 -5.70
N PHE A 115 0.98 2.65 -4.43
CA PHE A 115 0.96 1.29 -3.87
C PHE A 115 -0.22 1.12 -2.93
N HIS A 116 -0.91 0.00 -3.07
CA HIS A 116 -1.71 -0.57 -2.01
C HIS A 116 -0.86 -1.58 -1.26
N LEU A 117 -0.70 -1.40 0.04
CA LEU A 117 0.06 -2.30 0.90
C LEU A 117 -0.84 -2.76 2.04
N GLY A 118 -1.09 -4.06 2.09
CA GLY A 118 -2.02 -4.63 3.04
C GLY A 118 -1.50 -5.88 3.74
N VAL A 119 -2.12 -6.17 4.89
CA VAL A 119 -1.86 -7.36 5.69
C VAL A 119 -3.18 -8.01 6.03
N ARG A 120 -3.31 -9.32 5.79
CA ARG A 120 -4.48 -10.09 6.21
C ARG A 120 -4.10 -11.07 7.30
N PRO A 121 -4.94 -11.23 8.34
CA PRO A 121 -4.76 -12.33 9.28
C PRO A 121 -4.82 -13.66 8.54
N ASN A 122 -3.95 -14.59 8.89
CA ASN A 122 -3.93 -15.97 8.37
C ASN A 122 -3.57 -16.13 6.88
N GLU A 123 -3.16 -15.07 6.19
CA GLU A 123 -2.62 -15.19 4.84
C GLU A 123 -1.14 -15.59 4.86
N SER A 124 -0.71 -16.28 3.80
CA SER A 124 0.67 -16.73 3.66
C SER A 124 1.64 -15.58 3.44
N MET A 125 2.56 -15.40 4.36
CA MET A 125 3.68 -14.48 4.19
C MET A 125 4.61 -15.04 3.10
N GLY A 126 5.13 -14.16 2.23
CA GLY A 126 6.00 -14.57 1.11
C GLY A 126 5.27 -15.00 -0.16
N SER A 127 3.94 -15.11 -0.13
CA SER A 127 3.11 -15.38 -1.30
C SER A 127 1.91 -14.43 -1.33
N PRO A 128 2.14 -13.12 -1.46
CA PRO A 128 1.07 -12.13 -1.39
C PRO A 128 0.13 -12.21 -2.60
N ALA A 129 -1.12 -11.82 -2.40
CA ALA A 129 -1.98 -11.45 -3.51
C ALA A 129 -1.43 -10.16 -4.15
N THR A 130 -1.19 -10.19 -5.45
CA THR A 130 -0.66 -9.04 -6.19
C THR A 130 -1.58 -8.66 -7.33
N TRP A 131 -1.69 -7.37 -7.61
CA TRP A 131 -2.45 -6.86 -8.73
C TRP A 131 -1.87 -5.53 -9.21
N ALA A 132 -2.32 -5.09 -10.36
CA ALA A 132 -1.97 -3.78 -10.89
C ALA A 132 -3.18 -3.12 -11.54
N ARG A 133 -3.16 -1.80 -11.62
CA ARG A 133 -4.09 -1.03 -12.41
C ARG A 133 -3.30 -0.14 -13.38
N VAL A 134 -3.61 -0.28 -14.67
CA VAL A 134 -2.99 0.46 -15.76
C VAL A 134 -4.11 1.07 -16.60
N ASN A 135 -4.11 2.39 -16.77
CA ASN A 135 -5.13 3.12 -17.55
C ASN A 135 -6.58 2.76 -17.14
N GLY A 136 -6.84 2.63 -15.84
CA GLY A 136 -8.16 2.33 -15.29
C GLY A 136 -8.55 0.85 -15.32
N GLU A 137 -7.74 -0.01 -15.90
CA GLU A 137 -8.01 -1.46 -16.00
C GLU A 137 -7.17 -2.25 -15.00
N TYR A 138 -7.80 -3.16 -14.27
CA TYR A 138 -7.12 -4.08 -13.37
C TYR A 138 -6.50 -5.23 -14.15
N THR A 139 -5.25 -5.54 -13.80
CA THR A 139 -4.46 -6.61 -14.43
C THR A 139 -3.53 -7.24 -13.41
N SER A 140 -2.84 -8.31 -13.80
CA SER A 140 -1.80 -8.89 -12.95
C SER A 140 -0.57 -7.98 -12.90
N LEU A 141 0.19 -8.07 -11.80
CA LEU A 141 1.46 -7.36 -11.67
C LEU A 141 2.40 -7.69 -12.83
N MET A 142 2.48 -8.97 -13.24
CA MET A 142 3.31 -9.41 -14.38
C MET A 142 2.84 -8.80 -15.70
N ALA A 143 1.55 -8.72 -15.95
CA ALA A 143 1.03 -8.10 -17.16
C ALA A 143 1.33 -6.59 -17.19
N ALA A 144 1.21 -5.90 -16.06
CA ALA A 144 1.63 -4.51 -15.94
C ALA A 144 3.13 -4.36 -16.21
N VAL A 145 3.92 -5.25 -15.66
CA VAL A 145 5.36 -5.31 -15.86
C VAL A 145 5.72 -5.45 -17.35
N GLN A 146 5.02 -6.28 -18.08
CA GLN A 146 5.28 -6.48 -19.51
C GLN A 146 4.76 -5.33 -20.40
N SER A 147 3.71 -4.62 -19.97
CA SER A 147 3.09 -3.56 -20.75
C SER A 147 3.77 -2.19 -20.59
N LEU A 148 4.50 -1.98 -19.52
CA LEU A 148 5.19 -0.71 -19.26
C LEU A 148 6.60 -0.78 -19.87
N LYS A 149 7.00 0.27 -20.58
CA LYS A 149 8.34 0.35 -21.15
C LYS A 149 9.41 0.25 -20.06
N ALA A 150 10.43 -0.55 -20.33
CA ALA A 150 11.65 -0.56 -19.57
C ALA A 150 12.23 0.87 -19.52
N GLY A 151 12.53 1.36 -18.33
CA GLY A 151 13.09 2.69 -18.16
C GLY A 151 13.17 3.05 -16.72
#